data_2b711a023c61f3bada96e589d0e41db9
#
_entry.id   2b711a023c61f3bada96e589d0e41db9
#
_cell.length_a   1.000
_cell.length_b   1.000
_cell.length_c   1.000
_cell.angle_alpha   90.00
_cell.angle_beta   90.00
_cell.angle_gamma   90.00
#
_symmetry.space_group_name_H-M   'P 1'
#
loop_
_entity.id
_entity.type
_entity.pdbx_description
1 polymer ?
#
loop_
_entity_poly.entity_id
_entity_poly.type
_entity_poly.pdbx_seq_one_letter_code
_entity_poly.pdbx_strand_id
1 'polypeptide(L)'
;MTDTAATIQERSNAILSPILGRYYQQTWVKGEGHRLIDSDGRAYLDFANGIAVTSLGHAHPRDNGAIHAQVDQLIHVCNGLGHLDPVTRLAEMLVAELPAPLDTVYFGNSGTEVVDGAIKMARRATGRTHIIAFSGGFHGRTYGATSITSSSLNYRSGYDPLVPDVHIAPFPNAYRDFDGDEEAASAASLAYLERLFAEQIQPARTAAFIIEPVQGEGGYLPAPIPFLVGLRELATRHGILLVVDEVQSGYGRTGRMWAFEHADIVPDVVLVAKAIANGMPLAALVSPRELQERWGLGAHGSTYGGNPVSCAAGIAVLEVMREEGLVANAAARGAELTAGLRALQAEDSRIGDVRGPGLMIGVEMIKDPAAPDVALGSALSQACAERGLLVLTCGAGNVVRWIPPLDVERAEIEEALGVFQEALLATK
;
A
#
# COMPACT_ATOMS: atom_id res chain seq x y z
N MET A 1 0.61 -37.99 -9.43
CA MET A 1 0.08 -38.15 -8.06
C MET A 1 -0.55 -36.82 -7.71
N THR A 2 -1.87 -36.77 -7.63
CA THR A 2 -2.59 -35.58 -7.20
C THR A 2 -2.48 -35.49 -5.68
N ASP A 3 -1.57 -34.63 -5.21
CA ASP A 3 -1.54 -34.27 -3.78
C ASP A 3 -2.90 -33.65 -3.42
N THR A 4 -3.54 -34.14 -2.37
CA THR A 4 -4.76 -33.53 -1.84
C THR A 4 -4.44 -32.20 -1.19
N ALA A 5 -5.44 -31.30 -1.03
CA ALA A 5 -5.26 -30.00 -0.36
C ALA A 5 -4.65 -30.14 1.04
N ALA A 6 -5.10 -31.13 1.81
CA ALA A 6 -4.56 -31.46 3.13
C ALA A 6 -3.05 -31.86 3.07
N THR A 7 -2.65 -32.65 2.09
CA THR A 7 -1.23 -33.02 1.91
C THR A 7 -0.33 -31.83 1.64
N ILE A 8 -0.75 -30.88 0.81
CA ILE A 8 0.01 -29.65 0.55
C ILE A 8 0.09 -28.79 1.81
N GLN A 9 -0.99 -28.66 2.55
CA GLN A 9 -1.09 -27.90 3.78
C GLN A 9 -0.17 -28.46 4.87
N GLU A 10 -0.20 -29.78 5.09
CA GLU A 10 0.66 -30.46 6.04
C GLU A 10 2.15 -30.30 5.69
N ARG A 11 2.52 -30.50 4.44
CA ARG A 11 3.89 -30.30 3.97
C ARG A 11 4.36 -28.86 4.14
N SER A 12 3.50 -27.90 3.79
CA SER A 12 3.78 -26.47 3.94
C SER A 12 4.02 -26.10 5.39
N ASN A 13 3.17 -26.57 6.31
CA ASN A 13 3.31 -26.29 7.73
C ASN A 13 4.56 -26.95 8.35
N ALA A 14 5.03 -28.05 7.78
CA ALA A 14 6.22 -28.75 8.27
C ALA A 14 7.54 -28.08 7.88
N ILE A 15 7.60 -27.37 6.74
CA ILE A 15 8.87 -26.87 6.16
C ILE A 15 8.97 -25.36 6.00
N LEU A 16 7.85 -24.64 5.89
CA LEU A 16 7.88 -23.17 5.81
C LEU A 16 7.97 -22.56 7.20
N SER A 17 8.62 -21.42 7.28
CA SER A 17 8.78 -20.70 8.55
C SER A 17 7.42 -20.43 9.22
N PRO A 18 7.27 -20.80 10.50
CA PRO A 18 6.02 -20.57 11.24
C PRO A 18 5.74 -19.06 11.51
N ILE A 19 6.68 -18.17 11.22
CA ILE A 19 6.48 -16.73 11.29
C ILE A 19 5.47 -16.21 10.25
N LEU A 20 5.26 -16.99 9.17
CA LEU A 20 4.30 -16.66 8.12
C LEU A 20 2.89 -17.04 8.56
N GLY A 21 2.16 -16.08 9.14
CA GLY A 21 0.72 -16.22 9.38
C GLY A 21 -0.05 -16.38 8.07
N ARG A 22 -1.13 -17.17 8.08
CA ARG A 22 -2.06 -17.31 6.95
C ARG A 22 -3.42 -16.81 7.34
N TYR A 23 -3.99 -15.92 6.54
CA TYR A 23 -5.36 -15.43 6.73
C TYR A 23 -6.38 -16.53 6.44
N TYR A 24 -6.07 -17.40 5.44
CA TYR A 24 -6.95 -18.46 4.97
C TYR A 24 -6.20 -19.78 4.91
N GLN A 25 -6.95 -20.89 5.02
CA GLN A 25 -6.39 -22.24 5.02
C GLN A 25 -6.51 -22.93 3.65
N GLN A 26 -7.06 -22.28 2.64
CA GLN A 26 -7.22 -22.78 1.29
C GLN A 26 -5.86 -23.07 0.63
N THR A 27 -5.84 -24.05 -0.27
CA THR A 27 -4.73 -24.32 -1.17
C THR A 27 -5.06 -23.76 -2.54
N TRP A 28 -4.47 -22.64 -2.88
CA TRP A 28 -4.72 -21.95 -4.15
C TRP A 28 -3.98 -22.66 -5.29
N VAL A 29 -4.69 -22.94 -6.40
CA VAL A 29 -4.13 -23.63 -7.55
C VAL A 29 -4.21 -22.80 -8.84
N LYS A 30 -5.10 -21.82 -8.93
CA LYS A 30 -5.28 -20.97 -10.10
C LYS A 30 -5.84 -19.60 -9.69
N GLY A 31 -5.45 -18.56 -10.43
CA GLY A 31 -6.13 -17.27 -10.46
C GLY A 31 -6.64 -17.01 -11.88
N GLU A 32 -7.86 -16.46 -12.03
CA GLU A 32 -8.49 -16.16 -13.30
C GLU A 32 -9.41 -14.94 -13.15
N GLY A 33 -9.11 -13.85 -13.86
CA GLY A 33 -9.81 -12.58 -13.68
C GLY A 33 -9.75 -12.14 -12.21
N HIS A 34 -10.90 -11.88 -11.62
CA HIS A 34 -10.99 -11.41 -10.24
C HIS A 34 -11.19 -12.54 -9.23
N ARG A 35 -10.90 -13.80 -9.60
CA ARG A 35 -11.14 -14.96 -8.74
C ARG A 35 -9.89 -15.79 -8.50
N LEU A 36 -9.75 -16.27 -7.27
CA LEU A 36 -8.85 -17.35 -6.90
C LEU A 36 -9.62 -18.66 -6.82
N ILE A 37 -8.99 -19.74 -7.29
CA ILE A 37 -9.56 -21.09 -7.30
C ILE A 37 -8.71 -21.97 -6.40
N ASP A 38 -9.35 -22.67 -5.46
CA ASP A 38 -8.69 -23.61 -4.57
C ASP A 38 -8.54 -25.01 -5.16
N SER A 39 -7.87 -25.90 -4.44
CA SER A 39 -7.64 -27.29 -4.86
C SER A 39 -8.90 -28.13 -4.99
N ASP A 40 -10.01 -27.71 -4.39
CA ASP A 40 -11.30 -28.39 -4.47
C ASP A 40 -12.14 -27.85 -5.67
N GLY A 41 -11.59 -26.88 -6.42
CA GLY A 41 -12.23 -26.27 -7.59
C GLY A 41 -13.20 -25.15 -7.24
N ARG A 42 -13.25 -24.73 -5.98
CA ARG A 42 -14.11 -23.62 -5.57
C ARG A 42 -13.47 -22.28 -5.92
N ALA A 43 -14.27 -21.40 -6.55
CA ALA A 43 -13.87 -20.05 -6.90
C ALA A 43 -14.25 -19.05 -5.79
N TYR A 44 -13.35 -18.08 -5.54
CA TYR A 44 -13.51 -17.00 -4.56
C TYR A 44 -13.28 -15.67 -5.25
N LEU A 45 -14.21 -14.74 -5.08
CA LEU A 45 -14.01 -13.35 -5.52
C LEU A 45 -12.93 -12.70 -4.66
N ASP A 46 -11.84 -12.24 -5.27
CA ASP A 46 -10.64 -11.78 -4.56
C ASP A 46 -10.64 -10.26 -4.36
N PHE A 47 -11.25 -9.82 -3.27
CA PHE A 47 -11.17 -8.44 -2.81
C PHE A 47 -10.05 -8.20 -1.81
N ALA A 48 -9.16 -9.19 -1.61
CA ALA A 48 -7.87 -9.05 -0.94
C ALA A 48 -6.74 -8.67 -1.91
N ASN A 49 -6.86 -9.11 -3.16
CA ASN A 49 -6.04 -8.72 -4.31
C ASN A 49 -4.52 -8.80 -4.03
N GLY A 50 -4.08 -9.89 -3.36
CA GLY A 50 -2.68 -10.05 -2.96
C GLY A 50 -2.16 -8.93 -2.04
N ILE A 51 -3.04 -8.25 -1.30
CA ILE A 51 -2.82 -7.04 -0.51
C ILE A 51 -2.49 -5.84 -1.42
N ALA A 52 -3.45 -5.48 -2.29
CA ALA A 52 -3.36 -4.39 -3.28
C ALA A 52 -2.22 -4.57 -4.31
N VAL A 53 -2.01 -5.79 -4.78
CA VAL A 53 -0.91 -6.13 -5.69
C VAL A 53 -1.40 -6.44 -7.11
N THR A 54 -2.35 -7.37 -7.25
CA THR A 54 -2.82 -7.84 -8.56
C THR A 54 -3.92 -6.92 -9.12
N SER A 55 -3.54 -5.68 -9.42
CA SER A 55 -4.46 -4.60 -9.78
C SER A 55 -5.21 -4.81 -11.10
N LEU A 56 -4.70 -5.68 -11.99
CA LEU A 56 -5.36 -6.12 -13.22
C LEU A 56 -6.05 -7.49 -13.05
N GLY A 57 -6.31 -7.91 -11.80
CA GLY A 57 -6.73 -9.27 -11.51
C GLY A 57 -5.65 -10.31 -11.78
N HIS A 58 -6.07 -11.56 -11.83
CA HIS A 58 -5.20 -12.72 -12.03
C HIS A 58 -5.11 -13.12 -13.50
N ALA A 59 -3.91 -13.51 -13.93
CA ALA A 59 -3.63 -14.04 -15.27
C ALA A 59 -4.08 -13.12 -16.42
N HIS A 60 -3.95 -11.80 -16.25
CA HIS A 60 -4.32 -10.85 -17.29
C HIS A 60 -3.52 -11.13 -18.58
N PRO A 61 -4.19 -11.26 -19.76
CA PRO A 61 -3.53 -11.77 -20.99
C PRO A 61 -2.35 -10.90 -21.46
N ARG A 62 -2.46 -9.58 -21.36
CA ARG A 62 -1.39 -8.67 -21.79
C ARG A 62 -0.18 -8.72 -20.83
N ASP A 63 -0.44 -8.80 -19.53
CA ASP A 63 0.61 -8.92 -18.51
C ASP A 63 1.36 -10.24 -18.67
N ASN A 64 0.64 -11.36 -18.71
CA ASN A 64 1.23 -12.67 -18.97
C ASN A 64 1.99 -12.71 -20.31
N GLY A 65 1.44 -12.12 -21.36
CA GLY A 65 2.08 -12.05 -22.68
C GLY A 65 3.40 -11.30 -22.65
N ALA A 66 3.48 -10.17 -21.95
CA ALA A 66 4.70 -9.38 -21.78
C ALA A 66 5.75 -10.14 -20.97
N ILE A 67 5.35 -10.81 -19.88
CA ILE A 67 6.24 -11.66 -19.06
C ILE A 67 6.83 -12.78 -19.91
N HIS A 68 6.01 -13.54 -20.63
CA HIS A 68 6.47 -14.65 -21.48
C HIS A 68 7.44 -14.18 -22.57
N ALA A 69 7.10 -13.10 -23.27
CA ALA A 69 7.95 -12.55 -24.32
C ALA A 69 9.33 -12.10 -23.76
N GLN A 70 9.36 -11.53 -22.57
CA GLN A 70 10.61 -11.08 -21.95
C GLN A 70 11.43 -12.25 -21.42
N VAL A 71 10.79 -13.29 -20.86
CA VAL A 71 11.50 -14.49 -20.39
C VAL A 71 12.22 -15.18 -21.55
N ASP A 72 11.61 -15.24 -22.74
CA ASP A 72 12.21 -15.84 -23.93
C ASP A 72 13.43 -15.05 -24.46
N GLN A 73 13.54 -13.76 -24.11
CA GLN A 73 14.66 -12.91 -24.55
C GLN A 73 15.78 -12.83 -23.50
N LEU A 74 15.43 -12.47 -22.29
CA LEU A 74 16.40 -12.21 -21.22
C LEU A 74 15.72 -12.14 -19.85
N ILE A 75 16.04 -13.09 -18.97
CA ILE A 75 15.46 -13.13 -17.62
C ILE A 75 16.12 -12.12 -16.69
N HIS A 76 17.45 -11.99 -16.76
CA HIS A 76 18.18 -11.12 -15.83
C HIS A 76 19.53 -10.67 -16.35
N VAL A 77 19.80 -9.39 -16.17
CA VAL A 77 21.12 -8.74 -16.11
C VAL A 77 21.04 -7.65 -15.05
N CYS A 78 22.02 -7.59 -14.16
CA CYS A 78 22.09 -6.50 -13.19
C CYS A 78 22.28 -5.15 -13.91
N ASN A 79 21.46 -4.15 -13.55
CA ASN A 79 21.53 -2.79 -14.14
C ASN A 79 22.93 -2.16 -14.04
N GLY A 80 23.75 -2.55 -13.07
CA GLY A 80 25.14 -2.11 -12.95
C GLY A 80 26.10 -2.66 -14.02
N LEU A 81 25.65 -3.64 -14.83
CA LEU A 81 26.46 -4.24 -15.90
C LEU A 81 26.15 -3.68 -17.29
N GLY A 82 25.08 -2.91 -17.46
CA GLY A 82 24.70 -2.35 -18.75
C GLY A 82 23.30 -1.74 -18.75
N HIS A 83 22.87 -1.29 -19.93
CA HIS A 83 21.56 -0.70 -20.14
C HIS A 83 20.55 -1.74 -20.62
N LEU A 84 19.31 -1.64 -20.16
CA LEU A 84 18.22 -2.56 -20.48
C LEU A 84 17.00 -1.78 -20.97
N ASP A 85 16.52 -2.10 -22.17
CA ASP A 85 15.35 -1.41 -22.77
C ASP A 85 14.10 -1.44 -21.88
N PRO A 86 13.64 -2.59 -21.35
CA PRO A 86 12.42 -2.61 -20.50
C PRO A 86 12.55 -1.74 -19.26
N VAL A 87 13.74 -1.65 -18.67
CA VAL A 87 14.01 -0.83 -17.49
C VAL A 87 13.91 0.65 -17.82
N THR A 88 14.57 1.07 -18.91
CA THR A 88 14.54 2.46 -19.36
C THR A 88 13.14 2.89 -19.75
N ARG A 89 12.44 2.07 -20.55
CA ARG A 89 11.07 2.34 -20.98
C ARG A 89 10.11 2.46 -19.82
N LEU A 90 10.15 1.55 -18.84
CA LEU A 90 9.31 1.67 -17.65
C LEU A 90 9.62 2.94 -16.85
N ALA A 91 10.90 3.30 -16.69
CA ALA A 91 11.28 4.53 -16.00
C ALA A 91 10.72 5.78 -16.70
N GLU A 92 10.80 5.84 -18.03
CA GLU A 92 10.23 6.92 -18.84
C GLU A 92 8.71 7.00 -18.68
N MET A 93 8.02 5.86 -18.72
CA MET A 93 6.58 5.79 -18.53
C MET A 93 6.15 6.22 -17.12
N LEU A 94 6.93 5.83 -16.10
CA LEU A 94 6.66 6.20 -14.70
C LEU A 94 6.81 7.70 -14.47
N VAL A 95 7.90 8.28 -14.98
CA VAL A 95 8.16 9.71 -14.90
C VAL A 95 7.06 10.52 -15.61
N ALA A 96 6.54 10.02 -16.74
CA ALA A 96 5.45 10.65 -17.46
C ALA A 96 4.11 10.72 -16.67
N GLU A 97 3.94 9.89 -15.64
CA GLU A 97 2.77 9.91 -14.74
C GLU A 97 2.98 10.79 -13.50
N LEU A 98 4.14 11.40 -13.34
CA LEU A 98 4.49 12.18 -12.15
C LEU A 98 4.65 13.66 -12.46
N PRO A 99 4.32 14.56 -11.54
CA PRO A 99 4.57 15.98 -11.71
C PRO A 99 6.06 16.30 -11.63
N ALA A 100 6.50 17.33 -12.37
CA ALA A 100 7.84 17.88 -12.17
C ALA A 100 7.99 18.35 -10.69
N PRO A 101 9.17 18.19 -10.09
CA PRO A 101 10.45 17.81 -10.65
C PRO A 101 10.82 16.30 -10.48
N LEU A 102 9.86 15.42 -10.31
CA LEU A 102 10.07 13.98 -10.10
C LEU A 102 10.46 13.31 -11.42
N ASP A 103 11.74 13.25 -11.74
CA ASP A 103 12.27 12.93 -13.07
C ASP A 103 13.27 11.77 -13.12
N THR A 104 13.59 11.16 -11.97
CA THR A 104 14.63 10.13 -11.90
C THR A 104 14.20 8.95 -11.04
N VAL A 105 14.37 7.73 -11.58
CA VAL A 105 13.90 6.48 -11.00
C VAL A 105 15.06 5.60 -10.54
N TYR A 106 14.99 5.13 -9.31
CA TYR A 106 15.76 3.99 -8.80
C TYR A 106 14.83 2.80 -8.60
N PHE A 107 15.14 1.64 -9.18
CA PHE A 107 14.36 0.42 -9.01
C PHE A 107 14.92 -0.49 -7.91
N GLY A 108 14.01 -1.00 -7.06
CA GLY A 108 14.20 -2.08 -6.11
C GLY A 108 13.26 -3.25 -6.42
N ASN A 109 13.14 -4.20 -5.48
CA ASN A 109 12.30 -5.39 -5.66
C ASN A 109 11.05 -5.37 -4.76
N SER A 110 11.05 -4.56 -3.72
CA SER A 110 9.98 -4.49 -2.72
C SER A 110 9.84 -3.09 -2.13
N GLY A 111 8.64 -2.75 -1.63
CA GLY A 111 8.38 -1.48 -0.97
C GLY A 111 9.35 -1.20 0.17
N THR A 112 9.67 -2.21 0.98
CA THR A 112 10.59 -2.05 2.11
C THR A 112 12.02 -1.68 1.67
N GLU A 113 12.51 -2.16 0.50
CA GLU A 113 13.83 -1.78 -0.04
C GLU A 113 13.88 -0.31 -0.45
N VAL A 114 12.84 0.17 -1.13
CA VAL A 114 12.80 1.58 -1.55
C VAL A 114 12.54 2.53 -0.38
N VAL A 115 11.86 2.06 0.68
CA VAL A 115 11.77 2.80 1.96
C VAL A 115 13.14 2.93 2.62
N ASP A 116 13.91 1.84 2.76
CA ASP A 116 15.28 1.91 3.27
C ASP A 116 16.17 2.79 2.38
N GLY A 117 15.97 2.70 1.06
CA GLY A 117 16.61 3.59 0.09
C GLY A 117 16.31 5.06 0.37
N ALA A 118 15.04 5.40 0.60
CA ALA A 118 14.60 6.77 0.89
C ALA A 118 15.20 7.32 2.19
N ILE A 119 15.22 6.52 3.27
CA ILE A 119 15.88 6.89 4.53
C ILE A 119 17.38 7.19 4.31
N LYS A 120 18.07 6.31 3.59
CA LYS A 120 19.49 6.50 3.28
C LYS A 120 19.73 7.72 2.39
N MET A 121 18.93 7.88 1.35
CA MET A 121 19.02 9.02 0.44
C MET A 121 18.74 10.33 1.17
N ALA A 122 17.67 10.42 1.93
CA ALA A 122 17.30 11.62 2.68
C ALA A 122 18.42 12.06 3.60
N ARG A 123 18.97 11.14 4.41
CA ARG A 123 20.09 11.44 5.31
C ARG A 123 21.34 11.92 4.56
N ARG A 124 21.71 11.24 3.51
CA ARG A 124 22.95 11.53 2.77
C ARG A 124 22.83 12.79 1.92
N ALA A 125 21.72 12.96 1.20
CA ALA A 125 21.52 14.11 0.32
C ALA A 125 21.35 15.43 1.09
N THR A 126 20.78 15.39 2.30
CA THR A 126 20.56 16.58 3.13
C THR A 126 21.68 16.81 4.14
N GLY A 127 22.49 15.79 4.48
CA GLY A 127 23.44 15.82 5.59
C GLY A 127 22.77 15.83 6.98
N ARG A 128 21.47 15.56 7.07
CA ARG A 128 20.67 15.58 8.29
C ARG A 128 20.37 14.16 8.77
N THR A 129 20.03 13.96 10.06
CA THR A 129 19.91 12.62 10.64
C THR A 129 18.51 12.22 11.01
N HIS A 130 17.65 13.16 11.44
CA HIS A 130 16.32 12.83 11.95
C HIS A 130 15.33 12.50 10.82
N ILE A 131 14.58 11.42 11.02
CA ILE A 131 13.43 11.03 10.19
C ILE A 131 12.19 11.10 11.07
N ILE A 132 11.13 11.71 10.57
CA ILE A 132 9.83 11.75 11.22
C ILE A 132 8.86 10.94 10.39
N ALA A 133 8.26 9.91 10.99
CA ALA A 133 7.16 9.13 10.45
C ALA A 133 5.93 9.28 11.34
N PHE A 134 4.81 8.64 10.99
CA PHE A 134 3.54 8.86 11.65
C PHE A 134 2.99 7.58 12.28
N SER A 135 2.29 7.73 13.42
CA SER A 135 1.69 6.60 14.14
C SER A 135 0.71 5.85 13.26
N GLY A 136 0.68 4.52 13.38
CA GLY A 136 -0.13 3.66 12.52
C GLY A 136 0.49 3.37 11.14
N GLY A 137 1.60 4.01 10.77
CA GLY A 137 2.28 3.78 9.49
C GLY A 137 2.90 2.40 9.36
N PHE A 138 2.84 1.83 8.15
CA PHE A 138 3.51 0.58 7.76
C PHE A 138 4.37 0.80 6.52
N HIS A 139 5.68 0.75 6.69
CA HIS A 139 6.65 1.04 5.62
C HIS A 139 7.52 -0.18 5.25
N GLY A 140 7.27 -1.33 5.87
CA GLY A 140 8.00 -2.56 5.58
C GLY A 140 8.62 -3.22 6.81
N ARG A 141 9.44 -4.26 6.57
CA ARG A 141 10.01 -5.14 7.60
C ARG A 141 11.53 -5.29 7.53
N THR A 142 12.24 -4.56 6.65
CA THR A 142 13.69 -4.38 6.75
C THR A 142 14.01 -3.46 7.92
N TYR A 143 15.23 -3.44 8.39
CA TYR A 143 15.58 -2.79 9.66
C TYR A 143 15.28 -1.28 9.68
N GLY A 144 15.56 -0.56 8.58
CA GLY A 144 15.23 0.85 8.46
C GLY A 144 13.72 1.07 8.37
N ALA A 145 13.02 0.31 7.53
CA ALA A 145 11.57 0.39 7.39
C ALA A 145 10.84 0.01 8.68
N THR A 146 11.29 -1.04 9.41
CA THR A 146 10.77 -1.40 10.75
C THR A 146 10.92 -0.25 11.74
N SER A 147 12.01 0.51 11.65
CA SER A 147 12.26 1.63 12.57
C SER A 147 11.23 2.76 12.47
N ILE A 148 10.64 2.94 11.29
CA ILE A 148 9.58 3.93 11.01
C ILE A 148 8.18 3.32 10.92
N THR A 149 8.04 1.99 11.01
CA THR A 149 6.75 1.28 11.04
C THR A 149 6.21 1.28 12.48
N SER A 150 4.92 1.60 12.65
CA SER A 150 4.27 1.68 13.97
C SER A 150 2.83 1.16 14.00
N SER A 151 2.37 0.51 12.92
CA SER A 151 1.01 -0.04 12.82
C SER A 151 0.74 -1.22 13.78
N SER A 152 1.80 -1.93 14.21
CA SER A 152 1.68 -3.00 15.21
C SER A 152 2.99 -3.19 15.98
N LEU A 153 2.89 -3.50 17.27
CA LEU A 153 4.04 -3.91 18.09
C LEU A 153 4.74 -5.15 17.53
N ASN A 154 4.02 -6.08 16.90
CA ASN A 154 4.59 -7.29 16.31
C ASN A 154 5.64 -7.00 15.21
N TYR A 155 5.62 -5.81 14.63
CA TYR A 155 6.56 -5.43 13.58
C TYR A 155 7.86 -4.81 14.10
N ARG A 156 7.94 -4.50 15.40
CA ARG A 156 9.11 -3.81 15.97
C ARG A 156 9.58 -4.34 17.33
N SER A 157 8.72 -5.03 18.08
CA SER A 157 9.08 -5.53 19.41
C SER A 157 10.16 -6.60 19.33
N GLY A 158 11.21 -6.46 20.15
CA GLY A 158 12.32 -7.41 20.22
C GLY A 158 13.40 -7.21 19.15
N TYR A 159 13.32 -6.15 18.35
CA TYR A 159 14.33 -5.81 17.34
C TYR A 159 15.24 -4.66 17.74
N ASP A 160 15.11 -4.18 18.98
CA ASP A 160 15.95 -3.10 19.49
C ASP A 160 17.45 -3.50 19.59
N PRO A 161 18.39 -2.56 19.36
CA PRO A 161 18.15 -1.14 19.03
C PRO A 161 17.76 -0.94 17.55
N LEU A 162 16.68 -0.18 17.32
CA LEU A 162 16.27 0.23 15.97
C LEU A 162 17.18 1.36 15.45
N VAL A 163 16.98 1.76 14.18
CA VAL A 163 17.74 2.85 13.58
C VAL A 163 17.56 4.14 14.40
N PRO A 164 18.66 4.81 14.83
CA PRO A 164 18.57 6.01 15.66
C PRO A 164 18.01 7.21 14.89
N ASP A 165 17.64 8.25 15.65
CA ASP A 165 17.12 9.53 15.16
C ASP A 165 15.82 9.36 14.34
N VAL A 166 14.96 8.41 14.74
CA VAL A 166 13.62 8.22 14.21
C VAL A 166 12.60 8.66 15.23
N HIS A 167 11.61 9.45 14.79
CA HIS A 167 10.53 9.97 15.62
C HIS A 167 9.18 9.59 14.98
N ILE A 168 8.25 9.16 15.82
CA ILE A 168 6.88 8.82 15.40
C ILE A 168 5.97 9.94 15.91
N ALA A 169 5.46 10.74 14.98
CA ALA A 169 4.49 11.79 15.25
C ALA A 169 3.05 11.25 15.17
N PRO A 170 2.07 11.88 15.82
CA PRO A 170 0.67 11.51 15.66
C PRO A 170 0.19 11.65 14.21
N PHE A 171 -0.46 10.59 13.69
CA PHE A 171 -1.23 10.68 12.45
C PHE A 171 -2.63 11.22 12.79
N PRO A 172 -3.20 12.16 12.00
CA PRO A 172 -4.52 12.73 12.30
C PRO A 172 -5.63 11.73 12.05
N ASN A 173 -6.23 11.20 13.11
CA ASN A 173 -7.37 10.30 13.02
C ASN A 173 -8.65 11.07 13.41
N ALA A 174 -9.30 11.68 12.42
CA ALA A 174 -10.48 12.51 12.65
C ALA A 174 -11.63 11.71 13.29
N TYR A 175 -11.90 10.48 12.81
CA TYR A 175 -12.99 9.66 13.32
C TYR A 175 -12.81 9.28 14.79
N ARG A 176 -11.62 8.84 15.20
CA ARG A 176 -11.38 8.31 16.55
C ARG A 176 -11.09 9.38 17.59
N ASP A 177 -10.41 10.45 17.19
CA ASP A 177 -9.83 11.38 18.16
C ASP A 177 -10.50 12.76 18.14
N PHE A 178 -11.33 13.05 17.11
CA PHE A 178 -11.89 14.39 16.88
C PHE A 178 -13.34 14.37 16.38
N ASP A 179 -14.12 13.34 16.67
CA ASP A 179 -15.55 13.21 16.31
C ASP A 179 -15.82 13.47 14.80
N GLY A 180 -14.88 13.14 13.92
CA GLY A 180 -14.93 13.35 12.47
C GLY A 180 -14.46 14.72 12.00
N ASP A 181 -13.96 15.59 12.89
CA ASP A 181 -13.44 16.91 12.53
C ASP A 181 -12.00 16.81 11.96
N GLU A 182 -11.90 16.82 10.63
CA GLU A 182 -10.62 16.74 9.91
C GLU A 182 -9.74 17.99 10.12
N GLU A 183 -10.32 19.17 10.29
CA GLU A 183 -9.59 20.41 10.52
C GLU A 183 -8.94 20.40 11.92
N ALA A 184 -9.69 20.01 12.95
CA ALA A 184 -9.17 19.88 14.30
C ALA A 184 -8.07 18.81 14.39
N ALA A 185 -8.27 17.64 13.76
CA ALA A 185 -7.29 16.58 13.69
C ALA A 185 -5.99 17.03 13.01
N SER A 186 -6.11 17.73 11.89
CA SER A 186 -4.99 18.29 11.13
C SER A 186 -4.22 19.31 11.94
N ALA A 187 -4.92 20.27 12.55
CA ALA A 187 -4.33 21.33 13.37
C ALA A 187 -3.57 20.74 14.58
N ALA A 188 -4.14 19.73 15.25
CA ALA A 188 -3.49 19.07 16.39
C ALA A 188 -2.19 18.37 16.00
N SER A 189 -2.18 17.63 14.89
CA SER A 189 -0.98 16.92 14.41
C SER A 189 0.10 17.89 13.92
N LEU A 190 -0.26 18.97 13.22
CA LEU A 190 0.69 20.00 12.81
C LEU A 190 1.26 20.76 14.02
N ALA A 191 0.42 21.11 15.01
CA ALA A 191 0.88 21.74 16.24
C ALA A 191 1.83 20.83 17.03
N TYR A 192 1.63 19.52 17.00
CA TYR A 192 2.59 18.57 17.59
C TYR A 192 3.97 18.67 16.91
N LEU A 193 4.03 18.73 15.58
CA LEU A 193 5.29 18.85 14.84
C LEU A 193 6.01 20.17 15.16
N GLU A 194 5.28 21.29 15.21
CA GLU A 194 5.87 22.59 15.60
C GLU A 194 6.43 22.55 17.03
N ARG A 195 5.72 21.93 17.97
CA ARG A 195 6.19 21.74 19.34
C ARG A 195 7.41 20.80 19.40
N LEU A 196 7.41 19.70 18.62
CA LEU A 196 8.56 18.80 18.52
C LEU A 196 9.81 19.56 18.06
N PHE A 197 9.65 20.47 17.12
CA PHE A 197 10.74 21.33 16.63
C PHE A 197 11.19 22.39 17.65
N ALA A 198 10.27 22.89 18.45
CA ALA A 198 10.60 23.87 19.49
C ALA A 198 11.32 23.24 20.69
N GLU A 199 11.01 21.98 21.03
CA GLU A 199 11.40 21.37 22.29
C GLU A 199 12.46 20.26 22.17
N GLN A 200 12.49 19.50 21.06
CA GLN A 200 13.25 18.25 21.02
C GLN A 200 14.19 18.13 19.82
N ILE A 201 13.81 18.59 18.64
CA ILE A 201 14.56 18.39 17.40
C ILE A 201 14.68 19.69 16.65
N GLN A 202 15.89 20.10 16.33
CA GLN A 202 16.08 21.24 15.43
C GLN A 202 15.58 20.89 14.01
N PRO A 203 14.70 21.69 13.39
CA PRO A 203 14.24 21.42 12.00
C PRO A 203 15.41 21.26 11.02
N ALA A 204 16.49 22.03 11.22
CA ALA A 204 17.71 21.95 10.41
C ALA A 204 18.43 20.58 10.48
N ARG A 205 18.09 19.72 11.44
CA ARG A 205 18.61 18.35 11.55
C ARG A 205 17.63 17.30 11.03
N THR A 206 16.41 17.67 10.65
CA THR A 206 15.39 16.76 10.12
C THR A 206 15.59 16.58 8.62
N ALA A 207 15.85 15.34 8.19
CA ALA A 207 16.10 14.99 6.80
C ALA A 207 14.79 14.85 6.03
N ALA A 208 13.82 14.13 6.60
CA ALA A 208 12.56 13.85 5.89
C ALA A 208 11.38 13.63 6.85
N PHE A 209 10.17 13.95 6.35
CA PHE A 209 8.92 13.32 6.74
C PHE A 209 8.67 12.14 5.81
N ILE A 210 8.20 11.01 6.34
CA ILE A 210 7.79 9.83 5.56
C ILE A 210 6.36 9.49 5.95
N ILE A 211 5.45 9.46 4.99
CA ILE A 211 4.01 9.31 5.22
C ILE A 211 3.33 8.48 4.12
N GLU A 212 2.37 7.65 4.51
CA GLU A 212 1.35 7.10 3.59
C GLU A 212 0.21 8.11 3.46
N PRO A 213 -0.20 8.55 2.26
CA PRO A 213 -1.37 9.43 2.09
C PRO A 213 -2.67 8.77 2.55
N VAL A 214 -2.75 7.44 2.39
CA VAL A 214 -3.76 6.58 2.99
C VAL A 214 -3.04 5.44 3.68
N GLN A 215 -3.13 5.36 5.00
CA GLN A 215 -2.50 4.26 5.74
C GLN A 215 -3.10 2.92 5.34
N GLY A 216 -2.25 1.97 4.95
CA GLY A 216 -2.67 0.62 4.62
C GLY A 216 -2.94 -0.21 5.87
N GLU A 217 -1.89 -0.71 6.50
CA GLU A 217 -1.98 -1.56 7.69
C GLU A 217 -2.50 -0.82 8.92
N GLY A 218 -2.40 0.49 8.96
CA GLY A 218 -2.95 1.34 10.04
C GLY A 218 -4.48 1.42 10.07
N GLY A 219 -5.19 0.90 9.07
CA GLY A 219 -6.64 0.83 9.09
C GLY A 219 -7.36 1.53 7.94
N TYR A 220 -6.75 1.62 6.77
CA TYR A 220 -7.29 2.32 5.59
C TYR A 220 -7.74 3.74 5.95
N LEU A 221 -6.86 4.43 6.65
CA LEU A 221 -7.10 5.75 7.20
C LEU A 221 -6.51 6.81 6.27
N PRO A 222 -7.35 7.60 5.56
CA PRO A 222 -6.87 8.72 4.75
C PRO A 222 -6.29 9.82 5.63
N ALA A 223 -5.15 10.38 5.25
CA ALA A 223 -4.70 11.63 5.81
C ALA A 223 -5.62 12.76 5.36
N PRO A 224 -6.17 13.58 6.28
CA PRO A 224 -6.97 14.73 5.88
C PRO A 224 -6.20 15.67 4.94
N ILE A 225 -6.88 16.22 3.95
CA ILE A 225 -6.27 17.14 2.98
C ILE A 225 -5.58 18.33 3.66
N PRO A 226 -6.20 19.02 4.65
CA PRO A 226 -5.55 20.12 5.36
C PRO A 226 -4.24 19.72 6.02
N PHE A 227 -4.14 18.47 6.52
CA PHE A 227 -2.91 17.96 7.10
C PHE A 227 -1.80 17.77 6.05
N LEU A 228 -2.10 17.14 4.91
CA LEU A 228 -1.11 16.92 3.85
C LEU A 228 -0.59 18.25 3.28
N VAL A 229 -1.47 19.22 3.08
CA VAL A 229 -1.10 20.59 2.65
C VAL A 229 -0.20 21.26 3.69
N GLY A 230 -0.62 21.26 4.97
CA GLY A 230 0.18 21.85 6.04
C GLY A 230 1.52 21.14 6.25
N LEU A 231 1.58 19.81 6.08
CA LEU A 231 2.83 19.05 6.15
C LEU A 231 3.78 19.42 5.00
N ARG A 232 3.26 19.60 3.77
CA ARG A 232 4.05 20.07 2.62
C ARG A 232 4.60 21.48 2.87
N GLU A 233 3.77 22.38 3.40
CA GLU A 233 4.19 23.75 3.74
C GLU A 233 5.28 23.76 4.82
N LEU A 234 5.10 22.95 5.87
CA LEU A 234 6.08 22.79 6.96
C LEU A 234 7.41 22.24 6.43
N ALA A 235 7.34 21.22 5.57
CA ALA A 235 8.51 20.64 4.93
C ALA A 235 9.25 21.67 4.07
N THR A 236 8.53 22.44 3.27
CA THR A 236 9.09 23.51 2.41
C THR A 236 9.75 24.60 3.25
N ARG A 237 9.10 25.07 4.30
CA ARG A 237 9.60 26.13 5.21
C ARG A 237 10.96 25.78 5.80
N HIS A 238 11.17 24.50 6.13
CA HIS A 238 12.40 24.06 6.80
C HIS A 238 13.38 23.31 5.88
N GLY A 239 13.05 23.17 4.60
CA GLY A 239 13.85 22.38 3.64
C GLY A 239 13.97 20.91 4.08
N ILE A 240 12.91 20.34 4.62
CA ILE A 240 12.76 18.93 4.97
C ILE A 240 12.18 18.22 3.77
N LEU A 241 12.68 17.03 3.41
CA LEU A 241 12.11 16.26 2.30
C LEU A 241 10.76 15.67 2.71
N LEU A 242 9.76 15.79 1.84
CA LEU A 242 8.50 15.06 1.97
C LEU A 242 8.56 13.79 1.12
N VAL A 243 8.65 12.64 1.77
CA VAL A 243 8.62 11.31 1.15
C VAL A 243 7.21 10.76 1.29
N VAL A 244 6.56 10.51 0.18
CA VAL A 244 5.22 9.92 0.16
C VAL A 244 5.32 8.45 -0.22
N ASP A 245 4.83 7.59 0.69
CA ASP A 245 4.77 6.15 0.49
C ASP A 245 3.46 5.78 -0.22
N GLU A 246 3.55 5.67 -1.55
CA GLU A 246 2.47 5.27 -2.45
C GLU A 246 2.49 3.76 -2.76
N VAL A 247 3.18 2.98 -1.97
CA VAL A 247 3.32 1.52 -2.17
C VAL A 247 1.96 0.82 -2.21
N GLN A 248 0.98 1.30 -1.45
CA GLN A 248 -0.37 0.74 -1.45
C GLN A 248 -1.42 1.67 -2.07
N SER A 249 -1.28 2.97 -1.92
CA SER A 249 -2.26 3.98 -2.32
C SER A 249 -2.13 4.43 -3.78
N GLY A 250 -0.97 4.25 -4.39
CA GLY A 250 -0.68 4.66 -5.76
C GLY A 250 -1.27 3.76 -6.85
N TYR A 251 -0.90 4.04 -8.07
CA TYR A 251 -1.32 3.27 -9.25
C TYR A 251 -2.83 3.17 -9.39
N GLY A 252 -3.52 4.30 -9.29
CA GLY A 252 -4.96 4.37 -9.52
C GLY A 252 -5.85 3.91 -8.37
N ARG A 253 -5.27 3.29 -7.33
CA ARG A 253 -6.01 2.65 -6.23
C ARG A 253 -7.04 3.56 -5.56
N THR A 254 -6.72 4.84 -5.41
CA THR A 254 -7.58 5.84 -4.75
C THR A 254 -8.49 6.62 -5.71
N GLY A 255 -8.56 6.22 -6.99
CA GLY A 255 -9.31 6.95 -8.02
C GLY A 255 -8.57 8.16 -8.60
N ARG A 256 -7.32 8.35 -8.22
CA ARG A 256 -6.29 9.19 -8.82
C ARG A 256 -5.07 8.34 -9.11
N MET A 257 -4.20 8.75 -10.04
CA MET A 257 -2.97 7.98 -10.31
C MET A 257 -2.12 7.88 -9.05
N TRP A 258 -1.99 8.97 -8.32
CA TRP A 258 -1.30 9.07 -7.03
C TRP A 258 -2.22 9.61 -5.96
N ALA A 259 -2.16 9.09 -4.75
CA ALA A 259 -3.03 9.54 -3.66
C ALA A 259 -2.69 10.97 -3.19
N PHE A 260 -1.43 11.42 -3.30
CA PHE A 260 -1.06 12.80 -2.98
C PHE A 260 -1.75 13.84 -3.88
N GLU A 261 -2.24 13.45 -5.06
CA GLU A 261 -2.99 14.35 -5.97
C GLU A 261 -4.34 14.79 -5.39
N HIS A 262 -4.90 14.05 -4.42
CA HIS A 262 -6.11 14.49 -3.72
C HIS A 262 -5.91 15.78 -2.91
N ALA A 263 -4.67 16.02 -2.46
CA ALA A 263 -4.30 17.23 -1.72
C ALA A 263 -3.63 18.30 -2.60
N ASP A 264 -3.50 18.07 -3.89
CA ASP A 264 -2.84 18.97 -4.86
C ASP A 264 -1.43 19.40 -4.40
N ILE A 265 -0.67 18.46 -3.82
CA ILE A 265 0.71 18.68 -3.39
C ILE A 265 1.70 17.93 -4.28
N VAL A 266 2.94 18.39 -4.31
CA VAL A 266 4.05 17.68 -4.97
C VAL A 266 5.07 17.27 -3.90
N PRO A 267 5.29 15.96 -3.67
CA PRO A 267 6.32 15.48 -2.75
C PRO A 267 7.72 15.60 -3.37
N ASP A 268 8.76 15.46 -2.54
CA ASP A 268 10.15 15.41 -3.00
C ASP A 268 10.56 14.00 -3.42
N VAL A 269 9.89 12.97 -2.87
CA VAL A 269 10.14 11.54 -3.17
C VAL A 269 8.84 10.79 -3.16
N VAL A 270 8.64 9.93 -4.16
CA VAL A 270 7.51 8.98 -4.25
C VAL A 270 8.06 7.56 -4.21
N LEU A 271 7.48 6.72 -3.36
CA LEU A 271 7.81 5.30 -3.25
C LEU A 271 6.66 4.46 -3.83
N VAL A 272 6.99 3.54 -4.71
CA VAL A 272 6.01 2.73 -5.45
C VAL A 272 6.41 1.25 -5.37
N ALA A 273 5.43 0.35 -5.24
CA ALA A 273 5.60 -1.09 -5.36
C ALA A 273 4.24 -1.76 -5.65
N LYS A 274 4.05 -3.00 -5.21
CA LYS A 274 2.76 -3.73 -5.30
C LYS A 274 2.17 -3.70 -6.71
N ALA A 275 1.24 -2.78 -6.96
CA ALA A 275 0.53 -2.65 -8.23
C ALA A 275 1.42 -2.39 -9.44
N ILE A 276 2.65 -1.89 -9.23
CA ILE A 276 3.58 -1.49 -10.32
C ILE A 276 3.81 -2.58 -11.37
N ALA A 277 3.75 -3.87 -10.99
CA ALA A 277 4.02 -5.00 -11.87
C ALA A 277 3.09 -6.20 -11.61
N ASN A 278 1.86 -5.95 -11.14
CA ASN A 278 0.75 -6.90 -11.02
C ASN A 278 1.12 -8.28 -10.42
N GLY A 279 2.05 -8.32 -9.48
CA GLY A 279 2.50 -9.57 -8.82
C GLY A 279 3.96 -9.91 -9.02
N MET A 280 4.62 -9.37 -10.06
CA MET A 280 6.07 -9.51 -10.21
C MET A 280 6.80 -8.59 -9.21
N PRO A 281 7.88 -9.09 -8.55
CA PRO A 281 8.65 -8.29 -7.59
C PRO A 281 9.29 -7.08 -8.27
N LEU A 282 8.79 -5.88 -7.94
CA LEU A 282 9.31 -4.61 -8.42
C LEU A 282 8.90 -3.49 -7.46
N ALA A 283 9.80 -2.53 -7.30
CA ALA A 283 9.53 -1.27 -6.60
C ALA A 283 10.33 -0.14 -7.22
N ALA A 284 9.89 1.09 -7.02
CA ALA A 284 10.59 2.27 -7.49
C ALA A 284 10.63 3.37 -6.41
N LEU A 285 11.73 4.08 -6.36
CA LEU A 285 11.92 5.36 -5.68
C LEU A 285 12.09 6.41 -6.76
N VAL A 286 11.20 7.39 -6.80
CA VAL A 286 11.24 8.48 -7.77
C VAL A 286 11.48 9.80 -7.06
N SER A 287 12.40 10.58 -7.56
CA SER A 287 12.77 11.89 -6.99
C SER A 287 13.39 12.78 -8.07
N PRO A 288 13.61 14.08 -7.77
CA PRO A 288 14.47 14.90 -8.61
C PRO A 288 15.87 14.30 -8.75
N ARG A 289 16.46 14.40 -9.95
CA ARG A 289 17.81 13.93 -10.26
C ARG A 289 18.86 14.45 -9.28
N GLU A 290 18.77 15.71 -8.92
CA GLU A 290 19.69 16.35 -7.98
C GLU A 290 19.78 15.63 -6.64
N LEU A 291 18.66 15.12 -6.10
CA LEU A 291 18.67 14.35 -4.85
C LEU A 291 19.39 13.02 -5.00
N GLN A 292 19.20 12.32 -6.13
CA GLN A 292 19.89 11.06 -6.38
C GLN A 292 21.38 11.25 -6.65
N GLU A 293 21.77 12.34 -7.33
CA GLU A 293 23.17 12.70 -7.50
C GLU A 293 23.88 13.00 -6.18
N ARG A 294 23.20 13.69 -5.25
CA ARG A 294 23.69 13.91 -3.89
C ARG A 294 23.75 12.62 -3.06
N TRP A 295 22.92 11.63 -3.36
CA TRP A 295 23.02 10.32 -2.75
C TRP A 295 24.36 9.66 -3.10
N GLY A 296 24.79 9.84 -4.32
CA GLY A 296 26.14 9.57 -4.79
C GLY A 296 26.31 8.20 -5.45
N LEU A 297 27.14 8.18 -6.47
CA LEU A 297 27.41 7.00 -7.26
C LEU A 297 27.91 5.82 -6.39
N GLY A 298 27.27 4.65 -6.55
CA GLY A 298 27.63 3.43 -5.82
C GLY A 298 27.24 3.39 -4.34
N ALA A 299 26.55 4.42 -3.82
CA ALA A 299 26.14 4.46 -2.42
C ALA A 299 24.99 3.51 -2.10
N HIS A 300 24.22 3.11 -3.10
CA HIS A 300 23.12 2.15 -3.02
C HIS A 300 23.01 1.35 -4.31
N GLY A 301 22.38 0.19 -4.24
CA GLY A 301 22.22 -0.68 -5.40
C GLY A 301 21.40 -1.92 -5.05
N SER A 302 20.99 -2.63 -6.09
CA SER A 302 20.28 -3.91 -5.97
C SER A 302 20.70 -4.82 -7.12
N THR A 303 20.96 -6.10 -6.82
CA THR A 303 21.27 -7.10 -7.86
C THR A 303 20.08 -7.31 -8.79
N TYR A 304 18.87 -7.37 -8.24
CA TYR A 304 17.65 -7.72 -8.97
C TYR A 304 16.74 -6.51 -9.25
N GLY A 305 17.00 -5.34 -8.64
CA GLY A 305 16.18 -4.15 -8.83
C GLY A 305 16.12 -3.72 -10.28
N GLY A 306 14.91 -3.55 -10.81
CA GLY A 306 14.70 -3.34 -12.24
C GLY A 306 14.92 -4.61 -13.06
N ASN A 307 14.54 -5.78 -12.54
CA ASN A 307 14.56 -7.02 -13.32
C ASN A 307 13.76 -6.83 -14.63
N PRO A 308 14.32 -7.20 -15.82
CA PRO A 308 13.67 -6.92 -17.09
C PRO A 308 12.31 -7.60 -17.25
N VAL A 309 12.09 -8.79 -16.66
CA VAL A 309 10.80 -9.48 -16.69
C VAL A 309 9.76 -8.70 -15.86
N SER A 310 10.15 -8.25 -14.66
CA SER A 310 9.28 -7.42 -13.83
C SER A 310 8.99 -6.06 -14.46
N CYS A 311 9.97 -5.47 -15.15
CA CYS A 311 9.78 -4.21 -15.88
C CYS A 311 8.87 -4.38 -17.10
N ALA A 312 8.95 -5.50 -17.83
CA ALA A 312 8.03 -5.81 -18.92
C ALA A 312 6.58 -5.95 -18.42
N ALA A 313 6.37 -6.61 -17.28
CA ALA A 313 5.08 -6.63 -16.60
C ALA A 313 4.60 -5.22 -16.23
N GLY A 314 5.48 -4.40 -15.63
CA GLY A 314 5.15 -3.02 -15.25
C GLY A 314 4.77 -2.13 -16.44
N ILE A 315 5.41 -2.30 -17.60
CA ILE A 315 5.02 -1.64 -18.85
C ILE A 315 3.60 -2.04 -19.25
N ALA A 316 3.30 -3.35 -19.27
CA ALA A 316 1.98 -3.85 -19.62
C ALA A 316 0.91 -3.33 -18.65
N VAL A 317 1.20 -3.25 -17.36
CA VAL A 317 0.29 -2.69 -16.35
C VAL A 317 -0.07 -1.24 -16.69
N LEU A 318 0.91 -0.37 -16.91
CA LEU A 318 0.66 1.04 -17.23
C LEU A 318 -0.09 1.21 -18.56
N GLU A 319 0.23 0.40 -19.57
CA GLU A 319 -0.48 0.41 -20.86
C GLU A 319 -1.96 0.05 -20.68
N VAL A 320 -2.25 -1.05 -19.98
CA VAL A 320 -3.62 -1.48 -19.69
C VAL A 320 -4.38 -0.43 -18.88
N MET A 321 -3.76 0.09 -17.82
CA MET A 321 -4.39 1.13 -16.98
C MET A 321 -4.82 2.35 -17.77
N ARG A 322 -3.99 2.80 -18.73
CA ARG A 322 -4.28 3.96 -19.59
C ARG A 322 -5.37 3.65 -20.61
N GLU A 323 -5.22 2.54 -21.33
CA GLU A 323 -6.11 2.16 -22.43
C GLU A 323 -7.51 1.81 -21.96
N GLU A 324 -7.63 1.17 -20.80
CA GLU A 324 -8.91 0.73 -20.24
C GLU A 324 -9.49 1.75 -19.21
N GLY A 325 -8.77 2.84 -18.93
CA GLY A 325 -9.24 3.92 -18.06
C GLY A 325 -9.43 3.48 -16.61
N LEU A 326 -8.55 2.62 -16.09
CA LEU A 326 -8.74 1.96 -14.79
C LEU A 326 -8.73 2.92 -13.60
N VAL A 327 -8.05 4.06 -13.69
CA VAL A 327 -8.09 5.11 -12.66
C VAL A 327 -9.52 5.67 -12.52
N ALA A 328 -10.19 5.94 -13.63
CA ALA A 328 -11.57 6.42 -13.64
C ALA A 328 -12.55 5.32 -13.18
N ASN A 329 -12.29 4.04 -13.57
CA ASN A 329 -13.07 2.91 -13.07
C ASN A 329 -12.95 2.79 -11.54
N ALA A 330 -11.74 2.89 -10.99
CA ALA A 330 -11.50 2.84 -9.55
C ALA A 330 -12.27 3.95 -8.80
N ALA A 331 -12.33 5.17 -9.34
CA ALA A 331 -13.12 6.25 -8.78
C ALA A 331 -14.62 5.91 -8.80
N ALA A 332 -15.14 5.46 -9.95
CA ALA A 332 -16.57 5.16 -10.13
C ALA A 332 -17.02 3.96 -9.30
N ARG A 333 -16.30 2.83 -9.40
CA ARG A 333 -16.59 1.61 -8.64
C ARG A 333 -16.40 1.81 -7.14
N GLY A 334 -15.39 2.59 -6.75
CA GLY A 334 -15.15 2.96 -5.36
C GLY A 334 -16.32 3.76 -4.76
N ALA A 335 -16.89 4.71 -5.51
CA ALA A 335 -18.07 5.44 -5.08
C ALA A 335 -19.30 4.51 -4.89
N GLU A 336 -19.53 3.57 -5.82
CA GLU A 336 -20.61 2.59 -5.71
C GLU A 336 -20.42 1.66 -4.50
N LEU A 337 -19.22 1.12 -4.32
CA LEU A 337 -18.88 0.26 -3.19
C LEU A 337 -19.07 1.00 -1.85
N THR A 338 -18.56 2.23 -1.75
CA THR A 338 -18.72 3.07 -0.56
C THR A 338 -20.19 3.33 -0.25
N ALA A 339 -21.00 3.63 -1.27
CA ALA A 339 -22.44 3.85 -1.09
C ALA A 339 -23.15 2.60 -0.57
N GLY A 340 -22.84 1.41 -1.12
CA GLY A 340 -23.36 0.14 -0.64
C GLY A 340 -22.96 -0.19 0.80
N LEU A 341 -21.69 0.02 1.15
CA LEU A 341 -21.19 -0.22 2.51
C LEU A 341 -21.80 0.76 3.53
N ARG A 342 -22.03 2.03 3.15
CA ARG A 342 -22.73 3.00 3.99
C ARG A 342 -24.21 2.69 4.16
N ALA A 343 -24.86 2.08 3.17
CA ALA A 343 -26.23 1.59 3.33
C ALA A 343 -26.29 0.47 4.39
N LEU A 344 -25.33 -0.46 4.37
CA LEU A 344 -25.20 -1.49 5.40
C LEU A 344 -24.87 -0.91 6.78
N GLN A 345 -24.05 0.14 6.85
CA GLN A 345 -23.76 0.87 8.09
C GLN A 345 -25.04 1.49 8.71
N ALA A 346 -25.93 2.00 7.88
CA ALA A 346 -27.19 2.55 8.37
C ALA A 346 -28.14 1.48 8.98
N GLU A 347 -27.97 0.21 8.57
CA GLU A 347 -28.78 -0.93 9.05
C GLU A 347 -28.10 -1.70 10.20
N ASP A 348 -26.77 -1.60 10.36
CA ASP A 348 -26.00 -2.34 11.37
C ASP A 348 -25.04 -1.43 12.14
N SER A 349 -25.40 -1.12 13.38
CA SER A 349 -24.65 -0.24 14.27
C SER A 349 -23.25 -0.78 14.67
N ARG A 350 -22.92 -2.03 14.34
CA ARG A 350 -21.60 -2.60 14.54
C ARG A 350 -20.58 -2.08 13.51
N ILE A 351 -21.05 -1.46 12.42
CA ILE A 351 -20.22 -0.73 11.46
C ILE A 351 -20.08 0.70 11.96
N GLY A 352 -18.93 1.03 12.52
CA GLY A 352 -18.67 2.37 13.08
C GLY A 352 -18.32 3.40 12.03
N ASP A 353 -17.47 3.02 11.06
CA ASP A 353 -17.00 3.93 10.00
C ASP A 353 -16.78 3.20 8.66
N VAL A 354 -17.08 3.90 7.57
CA VAL A 354 -16.79 3.49 6.19
C VAL A 354 -16.02 4.61 5.54
N ARG A 355 -14.73 4.39 5.29
CA ARG A 355 -13.78 5.40 4.85
C ARG A 355 -12.86 4.92 3.73
N GLY A 356 -12.21 5.86 3.06
CA GLY A 356 -11.20 5.63 2.04
C GLY A 356 -11.63 6.07 0.65
N PRO A 357 -10.68 6.56 -0.18
CA PRO A 357 -10.94 6.99 -1.55
C PRO A 357 -10.82 5.83 -2.54
N GLY A 358 -11.57 5.92 -3.64
CA GLY A 358 -11.53 4.94 -4.74
C GLY A 358 -11.81 3.52 -4.26
N LEU A 359 -10.96 2.59 -4.66
CA LEU A 359 -11.02 1.17 -4.28
C LEU A 359 -10.04 0.81 -3.14
N MET A 360 -9.82 1.71 -2.21
CA MET A 360 -9.07 1.52 -0.98
C MET A 360 -9.98 1.83 0.21
N ILE A 361 -10.92 0.93 0.52
CA ILE A 361 -11.99 1.19 1.49
C ILE A 361 -11.82 0.33 2.75
N GLY A 362 -11.90 0.98 3.92
CA GLY A 362 -11.93 0.34 5.23
C GLY A 362 -13.31 0.41 5.85
N VAL A 363 -13.79 -0.72 6.38
CA VAL A 363 -15.02 -0.81 7.16
C VAL A 363 -14.64 -1.14 8.58
N GLU A 364 -14.81 -0.18 9.49
CA GLU A 364 -14.39 -0.31 10.87
C GLU A 364 -15.49 -0.92 11.75
N MET A 365 -15.19 -2.09 12.34
CA MET A 365 -16.10 -2.78 13.24
C MET A 365 -15.90 -2.32 14.67
N ILE A 366 -17.02 -2.04 15.36
CA ILE A 366 -17.04 -1.51 16.72
C ILE A 366 -17.99 -2.29 17.63
N LYS A 367 -17.67 -2.35 18.93
CA LYS A 367 -18.56 -2.84 19.99
C LYS A 367 -19.50 -1.75 20.50
N ASP A 368 -18.94 -0.58 20.62
CA ASP A 368 -19.58 0.70 20.94
C ASP A 368 -18.78 1.81 20.25
N PRO A 369 -19.27 3.06 20.21
CA PRO A 369 -18.55 4.15 19.49
C PRO A 369 -17.09 4.33 19.90
N ALA A 370 -16.70 3.91 21.09
CA ALA A 370 -15.34 4.10 21.62
C ALA A 370 -14.42 2.89 21.42
N ALA A 371 -14.96 1.69 21.17
CA ALA A 371 -14.17 0.45 21.23
C ALA A 371 -14.15 -0.35 19.91
N PRO A 372 -12.97 -0.66 19.35
CA PRO A 372 -12.82 -1.58 18.22
C PRO A 372 -13.36 -2.99 18.52
N ASP A 373 -13.99 -3.65 17.54
CA ASP A 373 -14.36 -5.06 17.63
C ASP A 373 -13.48 -5.96 16.75
N VAL A 374 -12.34 -6.35 17.31
CA VAL A 374 -11.36 -7.23 16.65
C VAL A 374 -11.94 -8.62 16.39
N ALA A 375 -12.75 -9.14 17.31
CA ALA A 375 -13.33 -10.47 17.16
C ALA A 375 -14.33 -10.50 16.00
N LEU A 376 -15.18 -9.48 15.89
CA LEU A 376 -16.13 -9.34 14.79
C LEU A 376 -15.42 -9.14 13.46
N GLY A 377 -14.37 -8.29 13.38
CA GLY A 377 -13.60 -8.12 12.16
C GLY A 377 -13.03 -9.43 11.63
N SER A 378 -12.44 -10.24 12.50
CA SER A 378 -11.92 -11.56 12.16
C SER A 378 -13.02 -12.55 11.74
N ALA A 379 -14.15 -12.58 12.49
CA ALA A 379 -15.27 -13.45 12.18
C ALA A 379 -15.91 -13.11 10.83
N LEU A 380 -16.04 -11.81 10.51
CA LEU A 380 -16.56 -11.35 9.21
C LEU A 380 -15.65 -11.75 8.04
N SER A 381 -14.33 -11.56 8.18
CA SER A 381 -13.39 -12.01 7.14
C SER A 381 -13.53 -13.51 6.87
N GLN A 382 -13.65 -14.32 7.91
CA GLN A 382 -13.86 -15.77 7.78
C GLN A 382 -15.23 -16.10 7.18
N ALA A 383 -16.31 -15.45 7.65
CA ALA A 383 -17.67 -15.68 7.15
C ALA A 383 -17.82 -15.26 5.67
N CYS A 384 -17.12 -14.21 5.22
CA CYS A 384 -17.03 -13.84 3.80
C CYS A 384 -16.30 -14.92 3.00
N ALA A 385 -15.18 -15.44 3.48
CA ALA A 385 -14.43 -16.49 2.79
C ALA A 385 -15.26 -17.78 2.64
N GLU A 386 -16.01 -18.17 3.67
CA GLU A 386 -16.94 -19.31 3.62
C GLU A 386 -18.02 -19.15 2.54
N ARG A 387 -18.33 -17.90 2.16
CA ARG A 387 -19.30 -17.55 1.12
C ARG A 387 -18.68 -17.20 -0.24
N GLY A 388 -17.35 -17.33 -0.35
CA GLY A 388 -16.64 -17.12 -1.62
C GLY A 388 -16.17 -15.70 -1.87
N LEU A 389 -16.06 -14.84 -0.84
CA LEU A 389 -15.47 -13.50 -0.91
C LEU A 389 -14.25 -13.41 -0.01
N LEU A 390 -13.10 -13.03 -0.57
CA LEU A 390 -11.87 -12.82 0.20
C LEU A 390 -11.72 -11.33 0.54
N VAL A 391 -11.80 -11.01 1.83
CA VAL A 391 -11.49 -9.69 2.41
C VAL A 391 -10.60 -9.87 3.62
N LEU A 392 -9.66 -8.95 3.84
CA LEU A 392 -8.70 -9.02 4.93
C LEU A 392 -9.01 -8.00 6.01
N THR A 393 -8.46 -8.20 7.21
CA THR A 393 -8.47 -7.19 8.26
C THR A 393 -7.16 -6.42 8.35
N CYS A 394 -7.22 -5.19 8.87
CA CYS A 394 -6.09 -4.34 9.22
C CYS A 394 -6.42 -3.46 10.45
N GLY A 395 -5.60 -2.45 10.73
CA GLY A 395 -5.71 -1.68 11.96
C GLY A 395 -5.39 -2.54 13.18
N ALA A 396 -6.22 -2.46 14.21
CA ALA A 396 -6.14 -3.37 15.35
C ALA A 396 -6.67 -4.79 15.03
N GLY A 397 -7.08 -5.05 13.80
CA GLY A 397 -7.77 -6.28 13.37
C GLY A 397 -9.28 -6.12 13.23
N ASN A 398 -9.79 -4.92 13.48
CA ASN A 398 -11.20 -4.57 13.43
C ASN A 398 -11.65 -3.85 12.15
N VAL A 399 -10.74 -3.51 11.26
CA VAL A 399 -11.07 -2.87 9.98
C VAL A 399 -11.05 -3.92 8.87
N VAL A 400 -12.21 -4.21 8.29
CA VAL A 400 -12.33 -5.04 7.09
C VAL A 400 -11.98 -4.19 5.88
N ARG A 401 -10.92 -4.57 5.15
CA ARG A 401 -10.41 -3.82 3.99
C ARG A 401 -10.91 -4.39 2.68
N TRP A 402 -11.33 -3.49 1.80
CA TRP A 402 -11.87 -3.77 0.49
C TRP A 402 -10.92 -3.23 -0.58
N ILE A 403 -10.29 -4.13 -1.31
CA ILE A 403 -9.23 -3.81 -2.27
C ILE A 403 -9.37 -4.64 -3.55
N PRO A 404 -10.53 -4.60 -4.24
CA PRO A 404 -10.70 -5.36 -5.47
C PRO A 404 -9.68 -4.93 -6.53
N PRO A 405 -9.49 -5.71 -7.61
CA PRO A 405 -8.79 -5.26 -8.80
C PRO A 405 -9.36 -3.94 -9.35
N LEU A 406 -8.54 -3.16 -10.08
CA LEU A 406 -8.96 -1.83 -10.56
C LEU A 406 -9.97 -1.90 -11.70
N ASP A 407 -10.02 -3.02 -12.41
CA ASP A 407 -10.95 -3.34 -13.49
C ASP A 407 -12.24 -4.04 -13.01
N VAL A 408 -12.44 -4.11 -11.68
CA VAL A 408 -13.65 -4.69 -11.07
C VAL A 408 -14.93 -4.14 -11.69
N GLU A 409 -15.89 -5.02 -11.94
CA GLU A 409 -17.18 -4.68 -12.53
C GLU A 409 -18.25 -4.36 -11.48
N ARG A 410 -19.31 -3.64 -11.88
CA ARG A 410 -20.45 -3.35 -11.00
C ARG A 410 -21.09 -4.62 -10.44
N ALA A 411 -21.28 -5.65 -11.27
CA ALA A 411 -21.90 -6.90 -10.86
C ALA A 411 -21.11 -7.59 -9.73
N GLU A 412 -19.78 -7.48 -9.75
CA GLU A 412 -18.91 -8.04 -8.71
C GLU A 412 -18.95 -7.21 -7.41
N ILE A 413 -19.13 -5.89 -7.51
CA ILE A 413 -19.40 -5.04 -6.34
C ILE A 413 -20.73 -5.44 -5.69
N GLU A 414 -21.78 -5.66 -6.49
CA GLU A 414 -23.11 -6.08 -6.01
C GLU A 414 -23.03 -7.47 -5.37
N GLU A 415 -22.33 -8.43 -5.99
CA GLU A 415 -22.06 -9.76 -5.43
C GLU A 415 -21.36 -9.66 -4.07
N ALA A 416 -20.27 -8.89 -4.00
CA ALA A 416 -19.48 -8.74 -2.78
C ALA A 416 -20.28 -8.09 -1.64
N LEU A 417 -21.07 -7.06 -1.92
CA LEU A 417 -21.96 -6.43 -0.93
C LEU A 417 -23.02 -7.40 -0.41
N GLY A 418 -23.62 -8.21 -1.30
CA GLY A 418 -24.58 -9.25 -0.90
C GLY A 418 -23.95 -10.30 0.03
N VAL A 419 -22.76 -10.80 -0.31
CA VAL A 419 -22.01 -11.74 0.54
C VAL A 419 -21.68 -11.12 1.90
N PHE A 420 -21.26 -9.87 1.93
CA PHE A 420 -20.94 -9.18 3.19
C PHE A 420 -22.17 -8.99 4.07
N GLN A 421 -23.32 -8.63 3.49
CA GLN A 421 -24.59 -8.54 4.21
C GLN A 421 -24.97 -9.87 4.85
N GLU A 422 -24.86 -10.99 4.12
CA GLU A 422 -25.10 -12.33 4.66
C GLU A 422 -24.12 -12.68 5.80
N ALA A 423 -22.84 -12.31 5.65
CA ALA A 423 -21.82 -12.51 6.67
C ALA A 423 -22.14 -11.71 7.95
N LEU A 424 -22.58 -10.45 7.81
CA LEU A 424 -23.05 -9.62 8.94
C LEU A 424 -24.25 -10.26 9.68
N LEU A 425 -25.20 -10.84 8.95
CA LEU A 425 -26.33 -11.55 9.54
C LEU A 425 -25.91 -12.83 10.28
N ALA A 426 -24.92 -13.56 9.73
CA ALA A 426 -24.43 -14.81 10.30
C ALA A 426 -23.54 -14.64 11.55
N THR A 427 -23.00 -13.43 11.76
CA THR A 427 -22.12 -13.08 12.89
C THR A 427 -22.84 -12.33 14.02
N LYS A 428 -24.18 -12.32 14.00
CA LYS A 428 -25.02 -11.72 15.05
C LYS A 428 -24.98 -12.49 16.37
#